data_f43d789d7760b66640197d6fa5cfaaed
#
_entry.id   f43d789d7760b66640197d6fa5cfaaed
#
_cell.length_a   1.000
_cell.length_b   1.000
_cell.length_c   1.000
_cell.angle_alpha   90.00
_cell.angle_beta   90.00
_cell.angle_gamma   90.00
#
_symmetry.space_group_name_H-M   'P 1'
#
loop_
_entity.id
_entity.type
_entity.pdbx_description
1 polymer ?
#
loop_
_entity_poly.entity_id
_entity_poly.type
_entity_poly.pdbx_seq_one_letter_code
_entity_poly.pdbx_strand_id
1 'polypeptide(L)'
;MTEGDCGTLGELVTEAEVEALVKGICFKTGPPRAVGVELEWIVHEPHRPRLPLPPERLDAAYVALRALPLSSALTVEPGGQLELSSLPAATLTECVSAMSADLTAVRTYFATG
;
A
#
# COMPACT_ATOMS: atom_id res chain seq x y z
N MET A 1 -13.48 9.37 37.47
CA MET A 1 -14.21 8.83 36.31
C MET A 1 -14.39 9.96 35.32
N THR A 2 -13.52 10.06 34.36
CA THR A 2 -13.69 10.97 33.23
C THR A 2 -14.59 10.25 32.21
N GLU A 3 -15.80 10.78 32.04
CA GLU A 3 -16.67 10.37 30.95
C GLU A 3 -15.92 10.57 29.64
N GLY A 4 -15.69 9.44 28.96
CA GLY A 4 -15.15 9.49 27.61
C GLY A 4 -16.12 10.26 26.73
N ASP A 5 -15.61 11.34 26.16
CA ASP A 5 -16.26 12.07 25.08
C ASP A 5 -16.57 11.05 23.95
N CYS A 6 -17.81 10.63 23.90
CA CYS A 6 -18.36 9.89 22.77
C CYS A 6 -18.36 10.89 21.63
N GLY A 7 -17.31 10.80 20.81
CA GLY A 7 -17.13 11.66 19.67
C GLY A 7 -18.45 11.82 18.91
N THR A 8 -18.83 13.05 18.70
CA THR A 8 -19.97 13.50 17.91
C THR A 8 -20.15 12.55 16.73
N LEU A 9 -21.27 11.83 16.71
CA LEU A 9 -21.75 11.13 15.52
C LEU A 9 -21.68 12.16 14.39
N GLY A 10 -20.80 11.89 13.41
CA GLY A 10 -20.57 12.81 12.33
C GLY A 10 -21.89 13.28 11.74
N GLU A 11 -21.96 14.57 11.47
CA GLU A 11 -23.10 15.21 10.87
C GLU A 11 -23.52 14.40 9.64
N LEU A 12 -24.81 14.03 9.58
CA LEU A 12 -25.34 13.27 8.46
C LEU A 12 -25.15 14.07 7.18
N VAL A 13 -24.35 13.56 6.26
CA VAL A 13 -24.16 14.19 4.94
C VAL A 13 -25.29 13.79 4.02
N THR A 14 -25.75 14.72 3.22
CA THR A 14 -26.75 14.49 2.18
C THR A 14 -26.10 13.88 0.93
N GLU A 15 -26.89 13.23 0.09
CA GLU A 15 -26.44 12.71 -1.20
C GLU A 15 -25.83 13.81 -2.08
N ALA A 16 -26.43 15.00 -2.10
CA ALA A 16 -25.92 16.14 -2.85
C ALA A 16 -24.55 16.61 -2.36
N GLU A 17 -24.31 16.58 -1.05
CA GLU A 17 -23.00 16.91 -0.47
C GLU A 17 -21.94 15.87 -0.84
N VAL A 18 -22.30 14.58 -0.85
CA VAL A 18 -21.42 13.51 -1.31
C VAL A 18 -21.09 13.68 -2.79
N GLU A 19 -22.08 13.93 -3.64
CA GLU A 19 -21.84 14.20 -5.07
C GLU A 19 -20.92 15.40 -5.28
N ALA A 20 -21.14 16.49 -4.57
CA ALA A 20 -20.31 17.69 -4.68
C ALA A 20 -18.88 17.42 -4.25
N LEU A 21 -18.68 16.64 -3.18
CA LEU A 21 -17.37 16.23 -2.71
C LEU A 21 -16.64 15.38 -3.76
N VAL A 22 -17.32 14.36 -4.29
CA VAL A 22 -16.76 13.48 -5.32
C VAL A 22 -16.38 14.29 -6.57
N LYS A 23 -17.24 15.15 -7.07
CA LYS A 23 -16.94 16.01 -8.21
C LYS A 23 -15.75 16.95 -7.95
N GLY A 24 -15.67 17.50 -6.75
CA GLY A 24 -14.61 18.45 -6.38
C GLY A 24 -13.23 17.81 -6.13
N ILE A 25 -13.19 16.55 -5.70
CA ILE A 25 -11.96 15.87 -5.30
C ILE A 25 -11.53 14.83 -6.34
N CYS A 26 -12.47 13.98 -6.80
CA CYS A 26 -12.14 12.83 -7.65
C CYS A 26 -12.02 13.20 -9.13
N PHE A 27 -12.71 14.24 -9.58
CA PHE A 27 -12.73 14.66 -10.98
C PHE A 27 -12.09 16.03 -11.19
N LYS A 28 -10.97 16.26 -10.51
CA LYS A 28 -10.20 17.49 -10.74
C LYS A 28 -9.64 17.52 -12.15
N THR A 29 -9.81 18.65 -12.80
CA THR A 29 -9.16 18.96 -14.08
C THR A 29 -7.84 19.68 -13.81
N GLY A 30 -6.78 19.27 -14.46
CA GLY A 30 -5.44 19.86 -14.33
C GLY A 30 -4.38 18.79 -14.03
N PRO A 31 -3.10 19.12 -14.22
CA PRO A 31 -2.02 18.18 -13.96
C PRO A 31 -1.97 17.81 -12.47
N PRO A 32 -1.72 16.55 -12.13
CA PRO A 32 -1.53 16.15 -10.74
C PRO A 32 -0.28 16.81 -10.16
N ARG A 33 -0.32 17.16 -8.88
CA ARG A 33 0.84 17.73 -8.17
C ARG A 33 1.82 16.65 -7.71
N ALA A 34 1.32 15.46 -7.52
CA ALA A 34 2.10 14.31 -7.10
C ALA A 34 1.49 13.05 -7.67
N VAL A 35 2.32 12.04 -7.88
CA VAL A 35 1.93 10.71 -8.33
C VAL A 35 2.46 9.67 -7.35
N GLY A 36 1.75 8.57 -7.22
CA GLY A 36 2.13 7.41 -6.43
C GLY A 36 1.91 6.13 -7.23
N VAL A 37 2.61 5.07 -6.83
CA VAL A 37 2.47 3.72 -7.40
C VAL A 37 2.30 2.74 -6.26
N GLU A 38 1.40 1.80 -6.43
CA GLU A 38 1.23 0.65 -5.55
C GLU A 38 1.48 -0.62 -6.33
N LEU A 39 2.19 -1.55 -5.73
CA LEU A 39 2.41 -2.88 -6.24
C LEU A 39 1.88 -3.89 -5.22
N GLU A 40 1.02 -4.77 -5.68
CA GLU A 40 0.46 -5.85 -4.87
C GLU A 40 0.77 -7.19 -5.52
N TRP A 41 1.08 -8.19 -4.69
CA TRP A 41 1.26 -9.55 -5.17
C TRP A 41 1.07 -10.58 -4.07
N ILE A 42 0.77 -11.80 -4.50
CA ILE A 42 0.64 -12.96 -3.62
C ILE A 42 1.96 -13.71 -3.64
N VAL A 43 2.48 -14.03 -2.46
CA VAL A 43 3.66 -14.89 -2.30
C VAL A 43 3.21 -16.32 -2.21
N HIS A 44 3.83 -17.18 -3.00
CA HIS A 44 3.51 -18.61 -3.04
C HIS A 44 4.77 -19.48 -2.92
N GLU A 45 4.59 -20.76 -2.67
CA GLU A 45 5.69 -21.73 -2.68
C GLU A 45 6.32 -21.83 -4.07
N PRO A 46 7.65 -21.84 -4.20
CA PRO A 46 8.33 -21.82 -5.51
C PRO A 46 7.93 -22.96 -6.44
N HIS A 47 7.70 -24.13 -5.89
CA HIS A 47 7.36 -25.34 -6.66
C HIS A 47 5.86 -25.68 -6.64
N ARG A 48 5.07 -24.85 -5.98
CA ARG A 48 3.62 -25.02 -5.82
C ARG A 48 2.90 -23.69 -5.99
N PRO A 49 2.85 -23.15 -7.20
CA PRO A 49 2.36 -21.78 -7.45
C PRO A 49 0.86 -21.60 -7.12
N ARG A 50 0.13 -22.67 -6.88
CA ARG A 50 -1.28 -22.61 -6.46
C ARG A 50 -1.47 -22.57 -4.94
N LEU A 51 -0.39 -22.77 -4.19
CA LEU A 51 -0.42 -22.74 -2.73
C LEU A 51 0.17 -21.43 -2.24
N PRO A 52 -0.59 -20.62 -1.50
CA PRO A 52 -0.04 -19.44 -0.85
C PRO A 52 1.00 -19.86 0.21
N LEU A 53 1.88 -18.95 0.54
CA LEU A 53 2.82 -19.15 1.63
C LEU A 53 2.05 -19.36 2.94
N PRO A 54 2.46 -20.29 3.82
CA PRO A 54 1.88 -20.40 5.15
C PRO A 54 1.98 -19.07 5.92
N PRO A 55 0.99 -18.71 6.77
CA PRO A 55 1.00 -17.45 7.50
C PRO A 55 2.28 -17.16 8.27
N GLU A 56 2.86 -18.19 8.91
CA GLU A 56 4.08 -18.02 9.70
C GLU A 56 5.30 -17.65 8.83
N ARG A 57 5.38 -18.20 7.61
CA ARG A 57 6.44 -17.87 6.66
C ARG A 57 6.23 -16.48 6.06
N LEU A 58 4.97 -16.10 5.82
CA LEU A 58 4.64 -14.77 5.34
C LEU A 58 4.99 -13.70 6.39
N ASP A 59 4.66 -13.96 7.66
CA ASP A 59 5.00 -13.07 8.77
C ASP A 59 6.51 -12.91 8.92
N ALA A 60 7.26 -14.00 8.82
CA ALA A 60 8.72 -13.96 8.87
C ALA A 60 9.32 -13.17 7.70
N ALA A 61 8.79 -13.35 6.50
CA ALA A 61 9.19 -12.57 5.32
C ALA A 61 8.89 -11.08 5.51
N TYR A 62 7.71 -10.75 6.01
CA TYR A 62 7.31 -9.37 6.29
C TYR A 62 8.26 -8.68 7.28
N VAL A 63 8.60 -9.35 8.38
CA VAL A 63 9.56 -8.82 9.37
C VAL A 63 10.93 -8.58 8.73
N ALA A 64 11.42 -9.53 7.94
CA ALA A 64 12.70 -9.38 7.25
C ALA A 64 12.70 -8.27 6.21
N LEU A 65 11.65 -8.16 5.42
CA LEU A 65 11.51 -7.13 4.38
C LEU A 65 11.40 -5.72 4.98
N ARG A 66 10.73 -5.57 6.12
CA ARG A 66 10.65 -4.29 6.84
C ARG A 66 12.00 -3.80 7.35
N ALA A 67 12.95 -4.67 7.56
CA ALA A 67 14.30 -4.32 7.96
C ALA A 67 15.16 -3.82 6.79
N LEU A 68 14.71 -3.98 5.55
CA LEU A 68 15.40 -3.47 4.37
C LEU A 68 15.20 -1.94 4.25
N PRO A 69 16.16 -1.23 3.64
CA PRO A 69 16.07 0.21 3.43
C PRO A 69 15.13 0.55 2.26
N LEU A 70 13.85 0.23 2.39
CA LEU A 70 12.84 0.53 1.40
C LEU A 70 12.40 1.98 1.49
N SER A 71 12.18 2.63 0.36
CA SER A 71 11.58 3.97 0.27
C SER A 71 10.06 3.91 0.40
N SER A 72 9.46 2.82 -0.04
CA SER A 72 8.01 2.58 0.00
C SER A 72 7.57 2.01 1.34
N ALA A 73 6.30 2.22 1.67
CA ALA A 73 5.65 1.50 2.76
C ALA A 73 5.38 0.06 2.34
N LEU A 74 5.72 -0.89 3.21
CA LEU A 74 5.40 -2.30 3.02
C LEU A 74 4.27 -2.68 3.97
N THR A 75 3.21 -3.26 3.43
CA THR A 75 2.06 -3.77 4.18
C THR A 75 1.71 -5.19 3.76
N VAL A 76 0.97 -5.87 4.62
CA VAL A 76 0.33 -7.15 4.30
C VAL A 76 -1.17 -6.91 4.32
N GLU A 77 -1.78 -7.11 3.17
CA GLU A 77 -3.21 -6.94 2.99
C GLU A 77 -4.00 -8.23 3.35
N PRO A 78 -5.31 -8.12 3.57
CA PRO A 78 -6.15 -9.29 3.81
C PRO A 78 -6.00 -10.36 2.72
N GLY A 79 -5.86 -11.62 3.15
CA GLY A 79 -5.60 -12.73 2.23
C GLY A 79 -4.12 -13.00 1.98
N GLY A 80 -3.21 -12.27 2.63
CA GLY A 80 -1.77 -12.52 2.56
C GLY A 80 -1.07 -11.87 1.37
N GLN A 81 -1.65 -10.85 0.78
CA GLN A 81 -1.00 -10.04 -0.24
C GLN A 81 0.05 -9.11 0.38
N LEU A 82 1.21 -9.07 -0.23
CA LEU A 82 2.20 -8.04 0.05
C LEU A 82 1.95 -6.83 -0.83
N GLU A 83 2.05 -5.65 -0.24
CA GLU A 83 1.91 -4.39 -0.94
C GLU A 83 3.10 -3.48 -0.67
N LEU A 84 3.59 -2.84 -1.73
CA LEU A 84 4.48 -1.70 -1.66
C LEU A 84 3.74 -0.47 -2.14
N SER A 85 3.61 0.53 -1.27
CA SER A 85 3.04 1.83 -1.60
C SER A 85 4.14 2.88 -1.64
N SER A 86 4.37 3.49 -2.78
CA SER A 86 5.40 4.51 -2.93
C SER A 86 5.08 5.77 -2.13
N LEU A 87 6.11 6.53 -1.78
CA LEU A 87 5.93 7.93 -1.39
C LEU A 87 5.43 8.73 -2.60
N PRO A 88 4.64 9.79 -2.38
CA PRO A 88 4.30 10.70 -3.46
C PRO A 88 5.55 11.31 -4.10
N ALA A 89 5.62 11.32 -5.42
CA ALA A 89 6.71 11.90 -6.18
C ALA A 89 6.18 13.00 -7.10
N ALA A 90 7.05 13.95 -7.45
CA ALA A 90 6.67 15.05 -8.33
C ALA A 90 6.46 14.58 -9.77
N THR A 91 7.14 13.52 -10.18
CA THR A 91 7.06 12.96 -11.53
C THR A 91 6.88 11.45 -11.50
N LEU A 92 6.27 10.90 -12.54
CA LEU A 92 6.14 9.46 -12.71
C LEU A 92 7.51 8.78 -12.80
N THR A 93 8.46 9.39 -13.46
CA THR A 93 9.84 8.86 -13.59
C THR A 93 10.51 8.68 -12.23
N GLU A 94 10.42 9.67 -11.35
CA GLU A 94 10.95 9.57 -9.98
C GLU A 94 10.25 8.47 -9.19
N CYS A 95 8.92 8.40 -9.30
CA CYS A 95 8.12 7.40 -8.62
C CYS A 95 8.49 5.99 -9.05
N VAL A 96 8.56 5.74 -10.34
CA VAL A 96 8.92 4.43 -10.92
C VAL A 96 10.36 4.05 -10.59
N SER A 97 11.28 5.00 -10.60
CA SER A 97 12.69 4.75 -10.22
C SER A 97 12.82 4.29 -8.77
N ALA A 98 12.17 4.98 -7.84
CA ALA A 98 12.16 4.60 -6.43
C ALA A 98 11.49 3.22 -6.22
N MET A 99 10.35 2.98 -6.85
CA MET A 99 9.64 1.70 -6.75
C MET A 99 10.45 0.55 -7.37
N SER A 100 11.17 0.78 -8.46
CA SER A 100 12.03 -0.23 -9.09
C SER A 100 13.17 -0.64 -8.18
N ALA A 101 13.76 0.27 -7.44
CA ALA A 101 14.80 -0.03 -6.45
C ALA A 101 14.24 -0.89 -5.30
N ASP A 102 13.08 -0.54 -4.77
CA ASP A 102 12.41 -1.31 -3.72
C ASP A 102 12.02 -2.71 -4.21
N LEU A 103 11.46 -2.82 -5.41
CA LEU A 103 11.10 -4.09 -6.00
C LEU A 103 12.32 -5.00 -6.19
N THR A 104 13.46 -4.45 -6.57
CA THR A 104 14.71 -5.19 -6.68
C THR A 104 15.13 -5.75 -5.33
N ALA A 105 15.05 -4.97 -4.27
CA ALA A 105 15.38 -5.41 -2.91
C ALA A 105 14.45 -6.56 -2.45
N VAL A 106 13.16 -6.44 -2.69
CA VAL A 106 12.17 -7.47 -2.36
C VAL A 106 12.42 -8.76 -3.15
N ARG A 107 12.67 -8.66 -4.44
CA ARG A 107 12.98 -9.81 -5.29
C ARG A 107 14.27 -10.51 -4.88
N THR A 108 15.28 -9.76 -4.51
CA THR A 108 16.56 -10.30 -4.02
C THR A 108 16.35 -11.11 -2.75
N TYR A 109 15.55 -10.61 -1.82
CA TYR A 109 15.19 -11.34 -0.61
C TYR A 109 14.56 -12.70 -0.92
N PHE A 110 13.53 -12.73 -1.77
CA PHE A 110 12.86 -13.98 -2.12
C PHE A 110 13.70 -14.92 -2.99
N ALA A 111 14.68 -14.43 -3.71
CA ALA A 111 15.58 -15.26 -4.50
C ALA A 111 16.63 -15.99 -3.64
N THR A 112 16.93 -15.51 -2.44
CA THR A 112 17.95 -16.05 -1.53
C THR A 112 17.38 -16.87 -0.38
N GLY A 113 16.06 -16.89 -0.21
CA GLY A 113 15.33 -17.56 0.90
C GLY A 113 14.76 -18.93 0.60
#